data_ae51e6d37d991c50f10dfbc1ebc248e6
#
_entry.id   ae51e6d37d991c50f10dfbc1ebc248e6
#
_cell.length_a   1.000
_cell.length_b   1.000
_cell.length_c   1.000
_cell.angle_alpha   90.00
_cell.angle_beta   90.00
_cell.angle_gamma   90.00
#
_symmetry.space_group_name_H-M   'P 1'
#
loop_
_entity.id
_entity.type
_entity.pdbx_description
1 polymer ?
#
loop_
_entity_poly.entity_id
_entity_poly.type
_entity_poly.pdbx_seq_one_letter_code
_entity_poly.pdbx_strand_id
1 'polypeptide(L)'
;MLKTLVKKQLMEIFRSYFYNAKTNKKRSTAGIIAYILLFAALMIGGIGGMFTGLSVSLCAPLTQAGMGWLYFALMSLLAIFLGAFGSVFNTYSGLYFAKDNDLLLSLPIPVRTLMASRLLTVYLMGLMYSAVVILPAVIVYWVTVSAAPMALLGGVLLTALISIFVLTLSCALGWVVAKVSRKLKHKSFITVIVSLAGLAIYYFFVFKAQTAIEQLVANAAVYGEKIKGAAHPLYVFGLTGTGDVTAMLLSAAVILALFALTWTLLSRSFLQITTASGASGKAVYREKAVKRRSIDGALFGKELARFTASPNYMLNSGLGILLLPISGILLLWKGGTVVPLLNEVFASQSGCAEVLLCTGVCAIASMNDMATPSVSLEGKSLWLAQSLPVKPWQVLRAKLKVQLALTALPALVPLV
;
A
#
# COMPACT_ATOMS: atom_id res chain seq x y z
N MET A 1 -19.79 18.53 -17.09
CA MET A 1 -18.32 18.34 -17.15
C MET A 1 -17.78 17.60 -15.93
N LEU A 2 -17.85 18.14 -14.70
CA LEU A 2 -17.29 17.49 -13.49
C LEU A 2 -17.81 16.04 -13.29
N LYS A 3 -19.13 15.83 -13.36
CA LYS A 3 -19.76 14.49 -13.23
C LYS A 3 -19.20 13.48 -14.24
N THR A 4 -18.99 13.90 -15.48
CA THR A 4 -18.45 13.03 -16.54
C THR A 4 -17.00 12.67 -16.29
N LEU A 5 -16.18 13.63 -15.83
CA LEU A 5 -14.77 13.39 -15.47
C LEU A 5 -14.64 12.45 -14.27
N VAL A 6 -15.43 12.67 -13.22
CA VAL A 6 -15.43 11.79 -12.04
C VAL A 6 -15.88 10.38 -12.41
N LYS A 7 -16.95 10.24 -13.21
CA LYS A 7 -17.40 8.93 -13.70
C LYS A 7 -16.32 8.23 -14.51
N LYS A 8 -15.62 8.94 -15.40
CA LYS A 8 -14.51 8.39 -16.20
C LYS A 8 -13.39 7.88 -15.30
N GLN A 9 -12.98 8.65 -14.32
CA GLN A 9 -11.90 8.29 -13.41
C GLN A 9 -12.25 7.10 -12.51
N LEU A 10 -13.47 7.08 -11.95
CA LEU A 10 -13.94 5.93 -11.18
C LEU A 10 -14.03 4.66 -12.03
N MET A 11 -14.50 4.76 -13.27
CA MET A 11 -14.51 3.63 -14.19
C MET A 11 -13.09 3.15 -14.55
N GLU A 12 -12.09 4.04 -14.55
CA GLU A 12 -10.70 3.69 -14.81
C GLU A 12 -10.08 2.94 -13.63
N ILE A 13 -10.28 3.42 -12.41
CA ILE A 13 -9.80 2.77 -11.18
C ILE A 13 -10.44 1.38 -11.02
N PHE A 14 -11.75 1.31 -11.18
CA PHE A 14 -12.51 0.07 -11.04
C PHE A 14 -12.66 -0.72 -12.35
N ARG A 15 -11.81 -0.47 -13.34
CA ARG A 15 -11.89 -1.10 -14.66
C ARG A 15 -11.93 -2.63 -14.61
N SER A 16 -11.17 -3.22 -13.69
CA SER A 16 -11.13 -4.69 -13.49
C SER A 16 -12.47 -5.29 -13.07
N TYR A 17 -13.36 -4.53 -12.48
CA TYR A 17 -14.72 -4.97 -12.14
C TYR A 17 -15.65 -4.97 -13.35
N PHE A 18 -15.49 -4.00 -14.25
CA PHE A 18 -16.35 -3.82 -15.41
C PHE A 18 -15.88 -4.59 -16.64
N TYR A 19 -14.56 -4.81 -16.79
CA TYR A 19 -13.96 -5.44 -17.95
C TYR A 19 -13.09 -6.63 -17.57
N ASN A 20 -13.14 -7.68 -18.41
CA ASN A 20 -12.23 -8.80 -18.27
C ASN A 20 -10.85 -8.41 -18.82
N ALA A 21 -9.81 -8.48 -17.98
CA ALA A 21 -8.45 -8.10 -18.36
C ALA A 21 -7.87 -8.94 -19.52
N LYS A 22 -8.27 -10.23 -19.65
CA LYS A 22 -7.76 -11.12 -20.70
C LYS A 22 -8.39 -10.85 -22.06
N THR A 23 -9.71 -10.65 -22.10
CA THR A 23 -10.46 -10.52 -23.36
C THR A 23 -10.79 -9.07 -23.71
N ASN A 24 -10.56 -8.14 -22.81
CA ASN A 24 -10.94 -6.73 -22.88
C ASN A 24 -12.45 -6.51 -23.19
N LYS A 25 -13.28 -7.54 -22.94
CA LYS A 25 -14.73 -7.46 -23.11
C LYS A 25 -15.39 -7.03 -21.80
N LYS A 26 -16.50 -6.30 -21.93
CA LYS A 26 -17.33 -5.94 -20.78
C LYS A 26 -17.89 -7.21 -20.13
N ARG A 27 -17.83 -7.28 -18.78
CA ARG A 27 -18.41 -8.39 -18.04
C ARG A 27 -19.94 -8.31 -18.09
N SER A 28 -20.60 -9.45 -17.91
CA SER A 28 -22.05 -9.49 -17.70
C SER A 28 -22.44 -8.71 -16.44
N THR A 29 -23.66 -8.20 -16.40
CA THR A 29 -24.18 -7.46 -15.22
C THR A 29 -24.08 -8.30 -13.95
N ALA A 30 -24.44 -9.58 -14.01
CA ALA A 30 -24.30 -10.51 -12.89
C ALA A 30 -22.84 -10.67 -12.44
N GLY A 31 -21.89 -10.74 -13.38
CA GLY A 31 -20.46 -10.80 -13.07
C GLY A 31 -19.96 -9.51 -12.39
N ILE A 32 -20.41 -8.34 -12.82
CA ILE A 32 -20.06 -7.06 -12.17
C ILE A 32 -20.58 -7.02 -10.75
N ILE A 33 -21.86 -7.38 -10.54
CA ILE A 33 -22.47 -7.44 -9.20
C ILE A 33 -21.73 -8.42 -8.30
N ALA A 34 -21.41 -9.62 -8.79
CA ALA A 34 -20.67 -10.62 -8.02
C ALA A 34 -19.30 -10.11 -7.57
N TYR A 35 -18.55 -9.41 -8.43
CA TYR A 35 -17.25 -8.80 -8.05
C TYR A 35 -17.41 -7.69 -7.03
N ILE A 36 -18.42 -6.83 -7.16
CA ILE A 36 -18.69 -5.75 -6.19
C ILE A 36 -19.08 -6.35 -4.83
N LEU A 37 -19.95 -7.36 -4.81
CA LEU A 37 -20.33 -8.05 -3.57
C LEU A 37 -19.16 -8.77 -2.92
N LEU A 38 -18.33 -9.45 -3.71
CA LEU A 38 -17.11 -10.09 -3.19
C LEU A 38 -16.16 -9.06 -2.57
N PHE A 39 -15.93 -7.94 -3.24
CA PHE A 39 -15.09 -6.87 -2.70
C PHE A 39 -15.70 -6.28 -1.43
N ALA A 40 -17.00 -5.98 -1.40
CA ALA A 40 -17.68 -5.49 -0.22
C ALA A 40 -17.62 -6.49 0.95
N ALA A 41 -17.80 -7.78 0.68
CA ALA A 41 -17.69 -8.83 1.69
C ALA A 41 -16.26 -8.92 2.27
N LEU A 42 -15.23 -8.82 1.43
CA LEU A 42 -13.83 -8.81 1.89
C LEU A 42 -13.49 -7.54 2.68
N MET A 43 -13.94 -6.37 2.23
CA MET A 43 -13.66 -5.10 2.90
C MET A 43 -14.43 -4.96 4.20
N ILE A 44 -15.74 -5.24 4.20
CA ILE A 44 -16.59 -5.05 5.38
C ILE A 44 -16.48 -6.28 6.32
N GLY A 45 -16.60 -7.50 5.79
CA GLY A 45 -16.56 -8.71 6.58
C GLY A 45 -15.14 -9.07 7.05
N GLY A 46 -14.15 -9.01 6.16
CA GLY A 46 -12.75 -9.32 6.50
C GLY A 46 -12.10 -8.19 7.30
N ILE A 47 -11.79 -7.10 6.64
CA ILE A 47 -11.04 -5.98 7.26
C ILE A 47 -11.92 -5.26 8.30
N GLY A 48 -13.17 -4.94 7.96
CA GLY A 48 -14.11 -4.30 8.87
C GLY A 48 -14.40 -5.15 10.11
N GLY A 49 -14.55 -6.48 9.95
CA GLY A 49 -14.70 -7.42 11.07
C GLY A 49 -13.50 -7.42 12.02
N MET A 50 -12.29 -7.37 11.49
CA MET A 50 -11.06 -7.26 12.31
C MET A 50 -11.06 -5.96 13.14
N PHE A 51 -11.38 -4.82 12.52
CA PHE A 51 -11.45 -3.55 13.24
C PHE A 51 -12.67 -3.46 14.18
N THR A 52 -13.76 -4.15 13.89
CA THR A 52 -14.89 -4.30 14.83
C THR A 52 -14.44 -5.05 16.08
N GLY A 53 -13.74 -6.16 15.93
CA GLY A 53 -13.19 -6.92 17.08
C GLY A 53 -12.24 -6.06 17.93
N LEU A 54 -11.33 -5.32 17.28
CA LEU A 54 -10.45 -4.36 17.96
C LEU A 54 -11.24 -3.25 18.67
N SER A 55 -12.28 -2.72 18.03
CA SER A 55 -13.16 -1.69 18.62
C SER A 55 -13.86 -2.20 19.87
N VAL A 56 -14.40 -3.42 19.84
CA VAL A 56 -15.06 -4.03 20.98
C VAL A 56 -14.07 -4.24 22.14
N SER A 57 -12.88 -4.74 21.87
CA SER A 57 -11.86 -4.99 22.90
C SER A 57 -11.34 -3.72 23.57
N LEU A 58 -11.32 -2.58 22.87
CA LEU A 58 -10.82 -1.30 23.38
C LEU A 58 -11.94 -0.42 23.99
N CYS A 59 -13.17 -0.50 23.46
CA CYS A 59 -14.22 0.44 23.81
C CYS A 59 -14.61 0.33 25.29
N ALA A 60 -14.95 -0.87 25.77
CA ALA A 60 -15.43 -1.06 27.14
C ALA A 60 -14.38 -0.67 28.22
N PRO A 61 -13.11 -1.12 28.16
CA PRO A 61 -12.11 -0.75 29.16
C PRO A 61 -11.82 0.76 29.19
N LEU A 62 -11.70 1.39 28.01
CA LEU A 62 -11.35 2.81 27.94
C LEU A 62 -12.50 3.71 28.36
N THR A 63 -13.74 3.33 28.04
CA THR A 63 -14.93 4.12 28.45
C THR A 63 -15.22 3.99 29.93
N GLN A 64 -15.04 2.80 30.54
CA GLN A 64 -15.13 2.60 31.99
C GLN A 64 -14.09 3.42 32.75
N ALA A 65 -12.89 3.60 32.17
CA ALA A 65 -11.85 4.48 32.71
C ALA A 65 -12.09 5.98 32.47
N GLY A 66 -13.24 6.37 31.89
CA GLY A 66 -13.54 7.78 31.56
C GLY A 66 -12.74 8.33 30.37
N MET A 67 -12.12 7.46 29.60
CA MET A 67 -11.20 7.83 28.50
C MET A 67 -11.78 7.51 27.11
N GLY A 68 -13.08 7.76 26.90
CA GLY A 68 -13.73 7.60 25.59
C GLY A 68 -13.04 8.41 24.47
N TRP A 69 -12.47 9.56 24.80
CA TRP A 69 -11.67 10.34 23.85
C TRP A 69 -10.41 9.58 23.37
N LEU A 70 -9.74 8.81 24.23
CA LEU A 70 -8.55 8.05 23.88
C LEU A 70 -8.90 6.90 22.90
N TYR A 71 -10.06 6.27 23.11
CA TYR A 71 -10.60 5.30 22.18
C TYR A 71 -10.74 5.88 20.76
N PHE A 72 -11.40 7.04 20.63
CA PHE A 72 -11.57 7.69 19.32
C PHE A 72 -10.24 8.20 18.76
N ALA A 73 -9.32 8.69 19.60
CA ALA A 73 -7.99 9.12 19.16
C ALA A 73 -7.22 7.96 18.52
N LEU A 74 -7.21 6.78 19.17
CA LEU A 74 -6.54 5.58 18.65
C LEU A 74 -7.17 5.07 17.35
N MET A 75 -8.49 4.93 17.33
CA MET A 75 -9.20 4.47 16.13
C MET A 75 -9.07 5.47 14.97
N SER A 76 -9.00 6.76 15.26
CA SER A 76 -8.74 7.81 14.26
C SER A 76 -7.33 7.71 13.69
N LEU A 77 -6.31 7.46 14.52
CA LEU A 77 -4.94 7.26 14.05
C LEU A 77 -4.84 6.04 13.12
N LEU A 78 -5.48 4.93 13.47
CA LEU A 78 -5.53 3.74 12.63
C LEU A 78 -6.26 4.02 11.30
N ALA A 79 -7.39 4.74 11.36
CA ALA A 79 -8.15 5.12 10.17
C ALA A 79 -7.36 6.05 9.24
N ILE A 80 -6.64 7.03 9.80
CA ILE A 80 -5.77 7.95 9.05
C ILE A 80 -4.61 7.19 8.42
N PHE A 81 -3.97 6.30 9.18
CA PHE A 81 -2.86 5.50 8.69
C PHE A 81 -3.31 4.61 7.51
N LEU A 82 -4.37 3.82 7.69
CA LEU A 82 -4.87 2.94 6.64
C LEU A 82 -5.37 3.74 5.42
N GLY A 83 -6.09 4.83 5.66
CA GLY A 83 -6.59 5.72 4.62
C GLY A 83 -5.47 6.36 3.80
N ALA A 84 -4.44 6.88 4.47
CA ALA A 84 -3.30 7.51 3.83
C ALA A 84 -2.48 6.49 3.02
N PHE A 85 -2.11 5.36 3.63
CA PHE A 85 -1.37 4.30 2.92
C PHE A 85 -2.15 3.73 1.73
N GLY A 86 -3.46 3.49 1.89
CA GLY A 86 -4.31 2.97 0.82
C GLY A 86 -4.49 3.95 -0.34
N SER A 87 -4.44 5.26 -0.08
CA SER A 87 -4.72 6.28 -1.10
C SER A 87 -3.48 6.97 -1.70
N VAL A 88 -2.33 6.99 -1.01
CA VAL A 88 -1.11 7.72 -1.45
C VAL A 88 -0.64 7.31 -2.85
N PHE A 89 -0.57 6.01 -3.13
CA PHE A 89 -0.13 5.52 -4.45
C PHE A 89 -1.12 5.86 -5.56
N ASN A 90 -2.41 5.78 -5.27
CA ASN A 90 -3.46 6.21 -6.20
C ASN A 90 -3.44 7.72 -6.41
N THR A 91 -3.15 8.49 -5.37
CA THR A 91 -2.96 9.95 -5.44
C THR A 91 -1.75 10.30 -6.30
N TYR A 92 -0.62 9.64 -6.08
CA TYR A 92 0.59 9.84 -6.86
C TYR A 92 0.35 9.56 -8.35
N SER A 93 -0.23 8.40 -8.68
CA SER A 93 -0.48 8.00 -10.06
C SER A 93 -1.62 8.78 -10.72
N GLY A 94 -2.70 9.06 -10.00
CA GLY A 94 -3.90 9.69 -10.53
C GLY A 94 -3.85 11.22 -10.56
N LEU A 95 -3.15 11.85 -9.60
CA LEU A 95 -3.07 13.32 -9.54
C LEU A 95 -1.83 13.87 -10.25
N TYR A 96 -0.66 13.25 -10.01
CA TYR A 96 0.63 13.80 -10.48
C TYR A 96 1.15 13.14 -11.76
N PHE A 97 0.89 11.85 -11.98
CA PHE A 97 1.42 11.07 -13.11
C PHE A 97 0.33 10.39 -13.94
N ALA A 98 -0.84 11.02 -14.04
CA ALA A 98 -1.91 10.47 -14.85
C ALA A 98 -1.52 10.47 -16.33
N LYS A 99 -1.66 9.31 -16.97
CA LYS A 99 -1.30 9.08 -18.38
C LYS A 99 -2.15 9.87 -19.37
N ASP A 100 -3.30 10.33 -18.94
CA ASP A 100 -4.25 11.10 -19.72
C ASP A 100 -4.11 12.63 -19.58
N ASN A 101 -3.05 13.09 -18.87
CA ASN A 101 -2.81 14.52 -18.67
C ASN A 101 -2.71 15.28 -19.98
N ASP A 102 -1.88 14.81 -20.93
CA ASP A 102 -1.65 15.48 -22.20
C ASP A 102 -2.94 15.60 -23.00
N LEU A 103 -3.76 14.54 -23.01
CA LEU A 103 -5.05 14.54 -23.69
C LEU A 103 -6.06 15.48 -23.01
N LEU A 104 -6.20 15.43 -21.69
CA LEU A 104 -7.20 16.23 -20.99
C LEU A 104 -6.82 17.72 -20.92
N LEU A 105 -5.54 18.04 -20.88
CA LEU A 105 -5.05 19.43 -20.90
C LEU A 105 -5.13 20.06 -22.29
N SER A 106 -5.18 19.26 -23.36
CA SER A 106 -5.40 19.76 -24.73
C SER A 106 -6.88 20.08 -25.02
N LEU A 107 -7.81 19.58 -24.20
CA LEU A 107 -9.24 19.86 -24.32
C LEU A 107 -9.59 21.20 -23.64
N PRO A 108 -10.67 21.90 -24.10
CA PRO A 108 -11.12 23.15 -23.48
C PRO A 108 -11.80 22.90 -22.13
N ILE A 109 -11.09 22.26 -21.21
CA ILE A 109 -11.57 21.94 -19.84
C ILE A 109 -10.83 22.86 -18.87
N PRO A 110 -11.55 23.60 -17.99
CA PRO A 110 -10.90 24.39 -16.96
C PRO A 110 -10.03 23.52 -16.05
N VAL A 111 -8.77 23.90 -15.86
CA VAL A 111 -7.78 23.15 -15.04
C VAL A 111 -8.31 22.88 -13.62
N ARG A 112 -9.04 23.85 -13.05
CA ARG A 112 -9.68 23.70 -11.73
C ARG A 112 -10.70 22.57 -11.71
N THR A 113 -11.48 22.38 -12.77
CA THR A 113 -12.48 21.28 -12.87
C THR A 113 -11.78 19.92 -12.98
N LEU A 114 -10.68 19.86 -13.74
CA LEU A 114 -9.86 18.67 -13.85
C LEU A 114 -9.26 18.29 -12.49
N MET A 115 -8.66 19.25 -11.81
CA MET A 115 -8.09 19.05 -10.47
C MET A 115 -9.16 18.63 -9.46
N ALA A 116 -10.32 19.29 -9.44
CA ALA A 116 -11.42 18.95 -8.55
C ALA A 116 -11.91 17.50 -8.76
N SER A 117 -12.03 17.07 -10.04
CA SER A 117 -12.45 15.69 -10.32
C SER A 117 -11.46 14.66 -9.79
N ARG A 118 -10.17 14.93 -9.90
CA ARG A 118 -9.11 14.05 -9.39
C ARG A 118 -9.07 14.01 -7.87
N LEU A 119 -9.17 15.17 -7.21
CA LEU A 119 -9.23 15.25 -5.75
C LEU A 119 -10.46 14.55 -5.19
N LEU A 120 -11.62 14.67 -5.85
CA LEU A 120 -12.83 13.94 -5.45
C LEU A 120 -12.64 12.42 -5.55
N THR A 121 -11.92 11.95 -6.56
CA THR A 121 -11.61 10.52 -6.71
C THR A 121 -10.65 10.04 -5.62
N VAL A 122 -9.63 10.83 -5.27
CA VAL A 122 -8.72 10.54 -4.17
C VAL A 122 -9.47 10.54 -2.83
N TYR A 123 -10.39 11.49 -2.64
CA TYR A 123 -11.25 11.55 -1.46
C TYR A 123 -12.10 10.29 -1.29
N LEU A 124 -12.75 9.83 -2.36
CA LEU A 124 -13.56 8.62 -2.33
C LEU A 124 -12.74 7.37 -2.00
N MET A 125 -11.51 7.29 -2.52
CA MET A 125 -10.59 6.20 -2.16
C MET A 125 -10.16 6.28 -0.70
N GLY A 126 -9.75 7.45 -0.23
CA GLY A 126 -9.38 7.68 1.16
C GLY A 126 -10.52 7.39 2.13
N LEU A 127 -11.74 7.84 1.79
CA LEU A 127 -12.96 7.56 2.54
C LEU A 127 -13.22 6.05 2.64
N MET A 128 -13.11 5.32 1.53
CA MET A 128 -13.33 3.88 1.50
C MET A 128 -12.42 3.14 2.49
N TYR A 129 -11.13 3.48 2.52
CA TYR A 129 -10.17 2.84 3.43
C TYR A 129 -10.32 3.30 4.88
N SER A 130 -10.53 4.59 5.13
CA SER A 130 -10.67 5.10 6.50
C SER A 130 -12.01 4.72 7.13
N ALA A 131 -13.09 4.67 6.35
CA ALA A 131 -14.41 4.33 6.85
C ALA A 131 -14.49 2.88 7.36
N VAL A 132 -13.77 1.95 6.75
CA VAL A 132 -13.72 0.54 7.20
C VAL A 132 -13.19 0.41 8.63
N VAL A 133 -12.41 1.38 9.11
CA VAL A 133 -11.89 1.44 10.48
C VAL A 133 -12.80 2.24 11.40
N ILE A 134 -13.15 3.47 10.99
CA ILE A 134 -13.79 4.42 11.91
C ILE A 134 -15.31 4.18 12.05
N LEU A 135 -15.99 3.68 11.00
CA LEU A 135 -17.43 3.40 11.13
C LEU A 135 -17.74 2.29 12.14
N PRO A 136 -17.05 1.12 12.11
CA PRO A 136 -17.22 0.14 13.19
C PRO A 136 -16.94 0.73 14.57
N ALA A 137 -15.92 1.58 14.71
CA ALA A 137 -15.61 2.21 15.99
C ALA A 137 -16.73 3.11 16.50
N VAL A 138 -17.33 3.92 15.61
CA VAL A 138 -18.47 4.77 15.98
C VAL A 138 -19.68 3.92 16.38
N ILE A 139 -19.99 2.87 15.62
CA ILE A 139 -21.13 1.98 15.88
C ILE A 139 -20.94 1.25 17.23
N VAL A 140 -19.74 0.66 17.45
CA VAL A 140 -19.43 -0.07 18.69
C VAL A 140 -19.54 0.87 19.89
N TYR A 141 -18.98 2.08 19.80
CA TYR A 141 -19.08 3.06 20.89
C TYR A 141 -20.54 3.41 21.21
N TRP A 142 -21.33 3.65 20.18
CA TRP A 142 -22.74 4.04 20.35
C TRP A 142 -23.58 2.92 20.98
N VAL A 143 -23.34 1.67 20.57
CA VAL A 143 -24.04 0.50 21.13
C VAL A 143 -23.57 0.17 22.55
N THR A 144 -22.27 0.22 22.82
CA THR A 144 -21.67 -0.19 24.10
C THR A 144 -21.95 0.82 25.22
N VAL A 145 -21.92 2.12 24.90
CA VAL A 145 -22.02 3.19 25.90
C VAL A 145 -23.47 3.73 25.99
N SER A 146 -24.39 3.27 25.12
CA SER A 146 -25.74 3.87 24.99
C SER A 146 -25.67 5.39 24.88
N ALA A 147 -24.74 5.86 24.03
CA ALA A 147 -24.31 7.24 23.98
C ALA A 147 -25.42 8.20 23.55
N ALA A 148 -25.35 9.43 24.02
CA ALA A 148 -26.27 10.49 23.64
C ALA A 148 -26.25 10.72 22.10
N PRO A 149 -27.32 11.23 21.49
CA PRO A 149 -27.39 11.53 20.06
C PRO A 149 -26.25 12.42 19.57
N MET A 150 -25.70 13.28 20.46
CA MET A 150 -24.57 14.16 20.15
C MET A 150 -23.27 13.38 19.89
N ALA A 151 -23.07 12.25 20.56
CA ALA A 151 -21.91 11.39 20.30
C ALA A 151 -22.01 10.70 18.92
N LEU A 152 -23.22 10.37 18.46
CA LEU A 152 -23.42 9.86 17.11
C LEU A 152 -23.08 10.94 16.06
N LEU A 153 -23.56 12.16 16.25
CA LEU A 153 -23.22 13.30 15.39
C LEU A 153 -21.71 13.55 15.38
N GLY A 154 -21.06 13.52 16.56
CA GLY A 154 -19.61 13.61 16.71
C GLY A 154 -18.86 12.53 15.95
N GLY A 155 -19.30 11.28 16.03
CA GLY A 155 -18.72 10.15 15.31
C GLY A 155 -18.86 10.26 13.79
N VAL A 156 -20.02 10.69 13.29
CA VAL A 156 -20.24 10.94 11.86
C VAL A 156 -19.38 12.11 11.37
N LEU A 157 -19.34 13.21 12.11
CA LEU A 157 -18.47 14.35 11.82
C LEU A 157 -17.00 13.93 11.82
N LEU A 158 -16.56 13.18 12.83
CA LEU A 158 -15.21 12.65 12.93
C LEU A 158 -14.85 11.82 11.71
N THR A 159 -15.75 10.95 11.23
CA THR A 159 -15.55 10.15 10.01
C THR A 159 -15.32 11.05 8.78
N ALA A 160 -16.11 12.09 8.63
CA ALA A 160 -15.94 13.06 7.53
C ALA A 160 -14.64 13.82 7.64
N LEU A 161 -14.27 14.29 8.84
CA LEU A 161 -13.02 15.03 9.10
C LEU A 161 -11.79 14.15 8.86
N ILE A 162 -11.81 12.88 9.29
CA ILE A 162 -10.74 11.92 8.99
C ILE A 162 -10.55 11.78 7.48
N SER A 163 -11.64 11.64 6.73
CA SER A 163 -11.57 11.46 5.27
C SER A 163 -10.97 12.70 4.57
N ILE A 164 -11.30 13.90 5.02
CA ILE A 164 -10.72 15.15 4.51
C ILE A 164 -9.24 15.26 4.91
N PHE A 165 -8.90 14.88 6.14
CA PHE A 165 -7.51 14.86 6.59
C PHE A 165 -6.65 13.86 5.82
N VAL A 166 -7.18 12.66 5.57
CA VAL A 166 -6.56 11.63 4.71
C VAL A 166 -6.33 12.15 3.30
N LEU A 167 -7.30 12.84 2.70
CA LEU A 167 -7.11 13.50 1.40
C LEU A 167 -5.95 14.48 1.43
N THR A 168 -5.92 15.37 2.42
CA THR A 168 -4.88 16.39 2.60
C THR A 168 -3.50 15.73 2.74
N LEU A 169 -3.39 14.74 3.62
CA LEU A 169 -2.16 14.00 3.88
C LEU A 169 -1.70 13.22 2.64
N SER A 170 -2.61 12.57 1.93
CA SER A 170 -2.31 11.81 0.70
C SER A 170 -1.82 12.72 -0.43
N CYS A 171 -2.39 13.93 -0.55
CA CYS A 171 -1.91 14.94 -1.50
C CYS A 171 -0.50 15.41 -1.15
N ALA A 172 -0.23 15.70 0.13
CA ALA A 172 1.09 16.13 0.60
C ALA A 172 2.15 15.03 0.40
N LEU A 173 1.85 13.80 0.83
CA LEU A 173 2.74 12.65 0.65
C LEU A 173 2.95 12.32 -0.82
N GLY A 174 1.89 12.35 -1.63
CA GLY A 174 1.98 12.15 -3.08
C GLY A 174 2.87 13.17 -3.75
N TRP A 175 2.82 14.45 -3.32
CA TRP A 175 3.72 15.50 -3.80
C TRP A 175 5.19 15.24 -3.41
N VAL A 176 5.44 14.84 -2.16
CA VAL A 176 6.79 14.46 -1.70
C VAL A 176 7.32 13.30 -2.53
N VAL A 177 6.52 12.24 -2.73
CA VAL A 177 6.89 11.08 -3.57
C VAL A 177 7.18 11.53 -5.00
N ALA A 178 6.35 12.42 -5.57
CA ALA A 178 6.57 12.96 -6.92
C ALA A 178 7.89 13.73 -7.02
N LYS A 179 8.22 14.54 -6.03
CA LYS A 179 9.48 15.33 -5.99
C LYS A 179 10.71 14.45 -5.81
N VAL A 180 10.65 13.48 -4.91
CA VAL A 180 11.74 12.54 -4.63
C VAL A 180 11.97 11.62 -5.84
N SER A 181 10.90 11.07 -6.42
CA SER A 181 10.95 10.17 -7.56
C SER A 181 11.66 10.78 -8.79
N ARG A 182 11.65 12.11 -8.95
CA ARG A 182 12.35 12.80 -10.04
C ARG A 182 13.88 12.79 -9.86
N LYS A 183 14.38 12.83 -8.63
CA LYS A 183 15.81 12.91 -8.32
C LYS A 183 16.49 11.54 -8.29
N LEU A 184 15.75 10.44 -8.21
CA LEU A 184 16.29 9.11 -8.06
C LEU A 184 16.73 8.52 -9.40
N LYS A 185 18.02 8.17 -9.51
CA LYS A 185 18.60 7.48 -10.68
C LYS A 185 18.14 6.00 -10.77
N HIS A 186 18.03 5.30 -9.65
CA HIS A 186 17.67 3.89 -9.55
C HIS A 186 16.29 3.72 -8.89
N LYS A 187 15.25 4.28 -9.52
CA LYS A 187 13.87 4.32 -8.98
C LYS A 187 13.36 2.94 -8.57
N SER A 188 13.59 1.91 -9.40
CA SER A 188 13.09 0.56 -9.16
C SER A 188 13.65 -0.04 -7.88
N PHE A 189 14.96 0.05 -7.68
CA PHE A 189 15.64 -0.54 -6.52
C PHE A 189 15.23 0.15 -5.21
N ILE A 190 15.16 1.47 -5.23
CA ILE A 190 14.74 2.25 -4.06
C ILE A 190 13.28 1.96 -3.72
N THR A 191 12.40 1.84 -4.71
CA THR A 191 11.00 1.46 -4.48
C THR A 191 10.90 0.10 -3.82
N VAL A 192 11.68 -0.89 -4.24
CA VAL A 192 11.72 -2.23 -3.63
C VAL A 192 12.17 -2.15 -2.18
N ILE A 193 13.28 -1.46 -1.89
CA ILE A 193 13.80 -1.31 -0.52
C ILE A 193 12.76 -0.63 0.38
N VAL A 194 12.16 0.46 -0.07
CA VAL A 194 11.13 1.20 0.71
C VAL A 194 9.90 0.32 0.95
N SER A 195 9.47 -0.46 -0.05
CA SER A 195 8.33 -1.38 0.11
C SER A 195 8.63 -2.49 1.11
N LEU A 196 9.82 -3.07 1.07
CA LEU A 196 10.25 -4.11 2.01
C LEU A 196 10.44 -3.57 3.43
N ALA A 197 11.02 -2.37 3.56
CA ALA A 197 11.13 -1.69 4.85
C ALA A 197 9.74 -1.38 5.43
N GLY A 198 8.81 -0.91 4.60
CA GLY A 198 7.42 -0.70 5.01
C GLY A 198 6.74 -1.99 5.47
N LEU A 199 6.97 -3.10 4.78
CA LEU A 199 6.46 -4.41 5.14
C LEU A 199 7.06 -4.90 6.48
N ALA A 200 8.37 -4.75 6.67
CA ALA A 200 9.05 -5.10 7.91
C ALA A 200 8.54 -4.29 9.10
N ILE A 201 8.37 -2.97 8.92
CA ILE A 201 7.79 -2.08 9.92
C ILE A 201 6.35 -2.51 10.24
N TYR A 202 5.54 -2.82 9.22
CA TYR A 202 4.17 -3.30 9.42
C TYR A 202 4.13 -4.56 10.29
N TYR A 203 4.93 -5.58 9.98
CA TYR A 203 4.97 -6.81 10.78
C TYR A 203 5.49 -6.56 12.19
N PHE A 204 6.49 -5.69 12.36
CA PHE A 204 6.98 -5.31 13.69
C PHE A 204 5.85 -4.73 14.56
N PHE A 205 5.05 -3.81 13.98
CA PHE A 205 3.91 -3.25 14.69
C PHE A 205 2.82 -4.30 14.96
N VAL A 206 2.53 -5.19 14.01
CA VAL A 206 1.54 -6.26 14.21
C VAL A 206 1.94 -7.19 15.35
N PHE A 207 3.20 -7.64 15.40
CA PHE A 207 3.69 -8.49 16.49
C PHE A 207 3.71 -7.80 17.86
N LYS A 208 3.91 -6.49 17.88
CA LYS A 208 3.91 -5.70 19.12
C LYS A 208 2.52 -5.16 19.50
N ALA A 209 1.56 -5.20 18.59
CA ALA A 209 0.27 -4.56 18.76
C ALA A 209 -0.49 -5.12 19.97
N GLN A 210 -0.54 -6.45 20.14
CA GLN A 210 -1.28 -7.06 21.24
C GLN A 210 -0.70 -6.66 22.60
N THR A 211 0.61 -6.78 22.77
CA THR A 211 1.30 -6.36 24.01
C THR A 211 1.16 -4.85 24.25
N ALA A 212 1.24 -4.04 23.18
CA ALA A 212 1.06 -2.60 23.29
C ALA A 212 -0.38 -2.22 23.69
N ILE A 213 -1.39 -2.92 23.16
CA ILE A 213 -2.79 -2.72 23.52
C ILE A 213 -3.04 -3.08 24.99
N GLU A 214 -2.56 -4.23 25.44
CA GLU A 214 -2.67 -4.68 26.84
C GLU A 214 -2.02 -3.67 27.82
N GLN A 215 -0.81 -3.21 27.50
CA GLN A 215 -0.11 -2.19 28.29
C GLN A 215 -0.82 -0.84 28.27
N LEU A 216 -1.39 -0.46 27.14
CA LEU A 216 -2.12 0.80 26.98
C LEU A 216 -3.42 0.77 27.79
N VAL A 217 -4.15 -0.34 27.78
CA VAL A 217 -5.37 -0.50 28.58
C VAL A 217 -5.03 -0.54 30.08
N ALA A 218 -3.99 -1.28 30.48
CA ALA A 218 -3.57 -1.40 31.87
C ALA A 218 -3.09 -0.03 32.46
N ASN A 219 -2.47 0.81 31.63
CA ASN A 219 -1.91 2.09 32.04
C ASN A 219 -2.61 3.29 31.36
N ALA A 220 -3.89 3.14 31.02
CA ALA A 220 -4.63 4.14 30.24
C ALA A 220 -4.56 5.54 30.84
N ALA A 221 -4.67 5.67 32.19
CA ALA A 221 -4.59 6.93 32.89
C ALA A 221 -3.25 7.66 32.64
N VAL A 222 -2.13 6.94 32.78
CA VAL A 222 -0.78 7.50 32.64
C VAL A 222 -0.52 7.90 31.17
N TYR A 223 -0.89 7.05 30.22
CA TYR A 223 -0.74 7.36 28.81
C TYR A 223 -1.70 8.46 28.37
N GLY A 224 -2.92 8.48 28.91
CA GLY A 224 -3.90 9.52 28.64
C GLY A 224 -3.40 10.92 29.03
N GLU A 225 -2.89 11.09 30.24
CA GLU A 225 -2.31 12.37 30.70
C GLU A 225 -1.09 12.80 29.84
N LYS A 226 -0.21 11.87 29.50
CA LYS A 226 0.91 12.14 28.62
C LYS A 226 0.47 12.61 27.23
N ILE A 227 -0.52 11.95 26.64
CA ILE A 227 -1.04 12.31 25.30
C ILE A 227 -1.75 13.67 25.37
N LYS A 228 -2.53 13.93 26.42
CA LYS A 228 -3.22 15.21 26.63
C LYS A 228 -2.25 16.38 26.72
N GLY A 229 -1.09 16.18 27.38
CA GLY A 229 -0.04 17.19 27.49
C GLY A 229 0.81 17.32 26.21
N ALA A 230 1.30 16.21 25.65
CA ALA A 230 2.24 16.21 24.55
C ALA A 230 1.58 16.34 23.17
N ALA A 231 0.35 15.80 22.99
CA ALA A 231 -0.36 15.75 21.73
C ALA A 231 -1.79 16.30 21.85
N HIS A 232 -1.92 17.50 22.37
CA HIS A 232 -3.22 18.18 22.56
C HIS A 232 -4.13 18.14 21.31
N PRO A 233 -3.65 18.29 20.06
CA PRO A 233 -4.50 18.15 18.88
C PRO A 233 -5.15 16.78 18.78
N LEU A 234 -4.46 15.71 19.16
CA LEU A 234 -5.00 14.34 19.13
C LEU A 234 -6.08 14.17 20.23
N TYR A 235 -5.89 14.78 21.39
CA TYR A 235 -6.88 14.81 22.45
C TYR A 235 -8.17 15.48 21.99
N VAL A 236 -8.08 16.68 21.41
CA VAL A 236 -9.25 17.41 20.87
C VAL A 236 -9.94 16.60 19.76
N PHE A 237 -9.15 15.96 18.90
CA PHE A 237 -9.68 15.11 17.83
C PHE A 237 -10.42 13.89 18.38
N GLY A 238 -9.92 13.29 19.46
CA GLY A 238 -10.62 12.22 20.17
C GLY A 238 -11.93 12.67 20.84
N LEU A 239 -11.94 13.86 21.45
CA LEU A 239 -13.14 14.46 22.03
C LEU A 239 -14.25 14.72 20.99
N THR A 240 -13.90 14.98 19.74
CA THR A 240 -14.90 15.11 18.66
C THR A 240 -15.76 13.86 18.56
N GLY A 241 -15.19 12.66 18.69
CA GLY A 241 -15.93 11.40 18.64
C GLY A 241 -16.87 11.17 19.82
N THR A 242 -16.56 11.73 20.98
CA THR A 242 -17.45 11.62 22.17
C THR A 242 -18.63 12.61 22.15
N GLY A 243 -18.65 13.55 21.21
CA GLY A 243 -19.73 14.51 21.04
C GLY A 243 -19.51 15.84 21.74
N ASP A 244 -18.27 16.20 22.10
CA ASP A 244 -17.94 17.52 22.62
C ASP A 244 -18.04 18.58 21.51
N VAL A 245 -18.95 19.53 21.67
CA VAL A 245 -19.28 20.55 20.65
C VAL A 245 -18.08 21.47 20.37
N THR A 246 -17.32 21.83 21.40
CA THR A 246 -16.16 22.72 21.24
C THR A 246 -15.05 22.02 20.47
N ALA A 247 -14.79 20.75 20.77
CA ALA A 247 -13.84 19.91 20.03
C ALA A 247 -14.30 19.67 18.59
N MET A 248 -15.58 19.47 18.36
CA MET A 248 -16.16 19.31 17.00
C MET A 248 -15.89 20.55 16.13
N LEU A 249 -16.17 21.75 16.65
CA LEU A 249 -15.97 23.00 15.93
C LEU A 249 -14.47 23.28 15.69
N LEU A 250 -13.64 23.07 16.69
CA LEU A 250 -12.20 23.29 16.59
C LEU A 250 -11.55 22.32 15.59
N SER A 251 -11.87 21.03 15.68
CA SER A 251 -11.39 20.01 14.74
C SER A 251 -11.83 20.31 13.30
N ALA A 252 -13.08 20.71 13.11
CA ALA A 252 -13.60 21.07 11.80
C ALA A 252 -12.86 22.29 11.24
N ALA A 253 -12.70 23.35 12.05
CA ALA A 253 -11.98 24.57 11.62
C ALA A 253 -10.54 24.26 11.20
N VAL A 254 -9.79 23.50 12.00
CA VAL A 254 -8.40 23.15 11.71
C VAL A 254 -8.30 22.29 10.43
N ILE A 255 -9.11 21.25 10.30
CA ILE A 255 -9.03 20.36 9.14
C ILE A 255 -9.46 21.05 7.85
N LEU A 256 -10.52 21.87 7.90
CA LEU A 256 -10.95 22.65 6.75
C LEU A 256 -9.90 23.71 6.36
N ALA A 257 -9.23 24.34 7.32
CA ALA A 257 -8.12 25.27 7.05
C ALA A 257 -6.94 24.54 6.37
N LEU A 258 -6.55 23.34 6.85
CA LEU A 258 -5.52 22.51 6.22
C LEU A 258 -5.91 22.09 4.81
N PHE A 259 -7.16 21.74 4.61
CA PHE A 259 -7.68 21.40 3.27
C PHE A 259 -7.64 22.61 2.33
N ALA A 260 -8.08 23.79 2.79
CA ALA A 260 -8.02 25.03 2.03
C ALA A 260 -6.58 25.40 1.64
N LEU A 261 -5.64 25.25 2.56
CA LEU A 261 -4.21 25.43 2.30
C LEU A 261 -3.71 24.46 1.21
N THR A 262 -4.04 23.18 1.36
CA THR A 262 -3.65 22.15 0.36
C THR A 262 -4.26 22.44 -1.00
N TRP A 263 -5.53 22.82 -1.05
CA TRP A 263 -6.21 23.22 -2.28
C TRP A 263 -5.53 24.41 -2.96
N THR A 264 -5.18 25.45 -2.21
CA THR A 264 -4.53 26.63 -2.78
C THR A 264 -3.12 26.34 -3.29
N LEU A 265 -2.34 25.53 -2.54
CA LEU A 265 -1.00 25.09 -2.97
C LEU A 265 -1.07 24.24 -4.25
N LEU A 266 -1.98 23.27 -4.28
CA LEU A 266 -2.17 22.40 -5.44
C LEU A 266 -2.68 23.20 -6.66
N SER A 267 -3.65 24.09 -6.50
CA SER A 267 -4.20 24.86 -7.60
C SER A 267 -3.16 25.77 -8.27
N ARG A 268 -2.17 26.25 -7.51
CA ARG A 268 -1.06 27.05 -8.05
C ARG A 268 0.02 26.20 -8.71
N SER A 269 0.29 25.01 -8.21
CA SER A 269 1.40 24.16 -8.68
C SER A 269 0.98 23.05 -9.63
N PHE A 270 -0.31 22.80 -9.80
CA PHE A 270 -0.83 21.66 -10.56
C PHE A 270 -0.30 21.59 -12.00
N LEU A 271 -0.38 22.68 -12.75
CA LEU A 271 0.13 22.74 -14.12
C LEU A 271 1.63 22.48 -14.20
N GLN A 272 2.41 23.11 -13.31
CA GLN A 272 3.86 22.92 -13.28
C GLN A 272 4.25 21.47 -12.97
N ILE A 273 3.47 20.79 -12.12
CA ILE A 273 3.75 19.41 -11.74
C ILE A 273 3.36 18.45 -12.88
N THR A 274 2.20 18.65 -13.49
CA THR A 274 1.69 17.78 -14.55
C THR A 274 2.45 17.93 -15.88
N THR A 275 2.82 19.14 -16.26
CA THR A 275 3.60 19.40 -17.49
C THR A 275 5.09 19.05 -17.31
N ALA A 276 5.66 19.22 -16.12
CA ALA A 276 7.05 18.85 -15.85
C ALA A 276 7.26 17.31 -15.76
N SER A 277 6.19 16.53 -15.74
CA SER A 277 6.29 15.06 -15.69
C SER A 277 6.83 14.44 -16.98
N GLY A 278 6.77 15.17 -18.11
CA GLY A 278 7.35 14.76 -19.40
C GLY A 278 8.84 15.09 -19.58
N ALA A 279 9.39 15.98 -18.75
CA ALA A 279 10.81 16.31 -18.81
C ALA A 279 11.64 15.23 -18.07
N SER A 280 11.93 14.14 -18.75
CA SER A 280 13.01 13.23 -18.39
C SER A 280 14.28 14.09 -18.27
N GLY A 281 14.96 14.04 -17.09
CA GLY A 281 16.17 14.84 -16.85
C GLY A 281 17.13 14.70 -18.03
N LYS A 282 17.73 15.81 -18.45
CA LYS A 282 18.65 15.86 -19.60
C LYS A 282 19.60 14.66 -19.54
N ALA A 283 19.32 13.66 -20.37
CA ALA A 283 20.21 12.53 -20.54
C ALA A 283 21.47 13.07 -21.22
N VAL A 284 22.53 13.22 -20.47
CA VAL A 284 23.83 13.54 -21.06
C VAL A 284 24.29 12.27 -21.78
N TYR A 285 24.21 12.32 -23.10
CA TYR A 285 24.79 11.25 -23.91
C TYR A 285 26.28 11.14 -23.59
N ARG A 286 26.71 10.00 -23.09
CA ARG A 286 28.11 9.65 -22.94
C ARG A 286 28.38 8.50 -23.88
N GLU A 287 29.20 8.74 -24.86
CA GLU A 287 29.69 7.71 -25.75
C GLU A 287 30.44 6.65 -24.93
N LYS A 288 29.93 5.43 -24.93
CA LYS A 288 30.58 4.30 -24.29
C LYS A 288 31.02 3.34 -25.37
N ALA A 289 32.29 2.94 -25.35
CA ALA A 289 32.78 1.88 -26.22
C ALA A 289 31.90 0.63 -26.08
N VAL A 290 31.32 0.19 -27.19
CA VAL A 290 30.46 -1.00 -27.23
C VAL A 290 31.37 -2.24 -27.11
N LYS A 291 31.37 -2.88 -25.94
CA LYS A 291 32.06 -4.17 -25.77
C LYS A 291 31.22 -5.26 -26.44
N ARG A 292 31.81 -6.01 -27.36
CA ARG A 292 31.21 -7.21 -27.94
C ARG A 292 30.97 -8.23 -26.82
N ARG A 293 29.72 -8.66 -26.67
CA ARG A 293 29.34 -9.75 -25.76
C ARG A 293 28.93 -10.97 -26.59
N SER A 294 29.06 -12.17 -26.01
CA SER A 294 28.43 -13.34 -26.59
C SER A 294 26.94 -13.20 -26.67
N ILE A 295 26.29 -13.84 -27.61
CA ILE A 295 24.81 -13.82 -27.77
C ILE A 295 24.11 -14.19 -26.44
N ASP A 296 24.58 -15.26 -25.80
CA ASP A 296 24.05 -15.71 -24.50
C ASP A 296 24.21 -14.66 -23.40
N GLY A 297 25.37 -14.02 -23.33
CA GLY A 297 25.64 -12.97 -22.34
C GLY A 297 24.84 -11.68 -22.59
N ALA A 298 24.60 -11.34 -23.85
CA ALA A 298 23.77 -10.20 -24.24
C ALA A 298 22.30 -10.43 -23.90
N LEU A 299 21.76 -11.63 -24.20
CA LEU A 299 20.39 -12.00 -23.88
C LEU A 299 20.17 -12.11 -22.36
N PHE A 300 21.11 -12.71 -21.61
CA PHE A 300 21.07 -12.73 -20.14
C PHE A 300 21.05 -11.33 -19.55
N GLY A 301 21.95 -10.44 -20.01
CA GLY A 301 22.01 -9.06 -19.56
C GLY A 301 20.72 -8.27 -19.85
N LYS A 302 20.09 -8.52 -21.01
CA LYS A 302 18.78 -7.94 -21.38
C LYS A 302 17.69 -8.36 -20.39
N GLU A 303 17.58 -9.66 -20.08
CA GLU A 303 16.55 -10.16 -19.18
C GLU A 303 16.77 -9.68 -17.74
N LEU A 304 18.03 -9.66 -17.27
CA LEU A 304 18.37 -9.12 -15.96
C LEU A 304 18.07 -7.61 -15.86
N ALA A 305 18.38 -6.84 -16.90
CA ALA A 305 18.05 -5.42 -16.95
C ALA A 305 16.53 -5.19 -16.92
N ARG A 306 15.74 -6.04 -17.60
CA ARG A 306 14.27 -5.99 -17.56
C ARG A 306 13.74 -6.28 -16.15
N PHE A 307 14.27 -7.30 -15.49
CA PHE A 307 13.90 -7.65 -14.12
C PHE A 307 14.15 -6.48 -13.17
N THR A 308 15.35 -5.90 -13.20
CA THR A 308 15.74 -4.80 -12.30
C THR A 308 15.10 -3.45 -12.67
N ALA A 309 14.56 -3.29 -13.87
CA ALA A 309 13.88 -2.07 -14.30
C ALA A 309 12.45 -1.92 -13.73
N SER A 310 11.80 -3.02 -13.31
CA SER A 310 10.42 -3.02 -12.84
C SER A 310 10.32 -3.38 -11.35
N PRO A 311 9.94 -2.44 -10.47
CA PRO A 311 9.76 -2.72 -9.04
C PRO A 311 8.74 -3.83 -8.77
N ASN A 312 7.61 -3.79 -9.48
CA ASN A 312 6.55 -4.80 -9.32
C ASN A 312 7.03 -6.19 -9.72
N TYR A 313 7.86 -6.28 -10.76
CA TYR A 313 8.42 -7.56 -11.17
C TYR A 313 9.43 -8.09 -10.14
N MET A 314 10.28 -7.21 -9.58
CA MET A 314 11.21 -7.58 -8.52
C MET A 314 10.49 -8.03 -7.25
N LEU A 315 9.43 -7.32 -6.81
CA LEU A 315 8.69 -7.64 -5.60
C LEU A 315 7.85 -8.92 -5.75
N ASN A 316 7.17 -9.09 -6.88
CA ASN A 316 6.23 -10.22 -7.06
C ASN A 316 6.94 -11.53 -7.43
N SER A 317 8.06 -11.46 -8.15
CA SER A 317 8.73 -12.65 -8.69
C SER A 317 10.16 -12.86 -8.16
N GLY A 318 10.66 -11.97 -7.30
CA GLY A 318 12.03 -12.03 -6.81
C GLY A 318 12.14 -11.89 -5.29
N LEU A 319 11.04 -12.01 -4.56
CA LEU A 319 11.06 -11.84 -3.11
C LEU A 319 11.94 -12.89 -2.41
N GLY A 320 11.94 -14.13 -2.92
CA GLY A 320 12.78 -15.21 -2.42
C GLY A 320 14.29 -14.93 -2.52
N ILE A 321 14.74 -14.05 -3.44
CA ILE A 321 16.16 -13.66 -3.54
C ILE A 321 16.66 -13.07 -2.21
N LEU A 322 15.80 -12.35 -1.50
CA LEU A 322 16.12 -11.76 -0.20
C LEU A 322 15.74 -12.66 0.96
N LEU A 323 14.61 -13.35 0.89
CA LEU A 323 14.12 -14.18 1.98
C LEU A 323 14.96 -15.45 2.19
N LEU A 324 15.52 -16.05 1.12
CA LEU A 324 16.39 -17.23 1.24
C LEU A 324 17.62 -16.96 2.10
N PRO A 325 18.48 -15.97 1.81
CA PRO A 325 19.63 -15.72 2.66
C PRO A 325 19.23 -15.23 4.06
N ILE A 326 18.15 -14.47 4.19
CA ILE A 326 17.64 -14.05 5.52
C ILE A 326 17.22 -15.29 6.34
N SER A 327 16.47 -16.21 5.74
CA SER A 327 16.08 -17.45 6.42
C SER A 327 17.28 -18.31 6.80
N GLY A 328 18.27 -18.41 5.93
CA GLY A 328 19.54 -19.12 6.23
C GLY A 328 20.29 -18.49 7.42
N ILE A 329 20.47 -17.17 7.41
CA ILE A 329 21.11 -16.44 8.52
C ILE A 329 20.32 -16.62 9.82
N LEU A 330 18.99 -16.55 9.76
CA LEU A 330 18.12 -16.77 10.94
C LEU A 330 18.23 -18.20 11.48
N LEU A 331 18.31 -19.19 10.60
CA LEU A 331 18.53 -20.58 10.98
C LEU A 331 19.89 -20.78 11.64
N LEU A 332 20.96 -20.18 11.10
CA LEU A 332 22.29 -20.20 11.70
C LEU A 332 22.30 -19.54 13.09
N TRP A 333 21.54 -18.45 13.26
CA TRP A 333 21.51 -17.72 14.54
C TRP A 333 20.58 -18.33 15.58
N LYS A 334 19.42 -18.82 15.18
CA LYS A 334 18.35 -19.31 16.08
C LYS A 334 18.08 -20.81 15.94
N GLY A 335 18.80 -21.50 15.06
CA GLY A 335 18.60 -22.94 14.80
C GLY A 335 18.72 -23.78 16.04
N GLY A 336 19.69 -23.46 16.92
CA GLY A 336 19.84 -24.13 18.23
C GLY A 336 18.61 -24.02 19.16
N THR A 337 17.71 -23.07 18.92
CA THR A 337 16.44 -22.92 19.65
C THR A 337 15.25 -23.49 18.87
N VAL A 338 15.23 -23.23 17.56
CA VAL A 338 14.11 -23.60 16.67
C VAL A 338 14.04 -25.11 16.45
N VAL A 339 15.17 -25.76 16.19
CA VAL A 339 15.20 -27.23 15.95
C VAL A 339 14.74 -28.03 17.13
N PRO A 340 15.24 -27.81 18.37
CA PRO A 340 14.72 -28.53 19.56
C PRO A 340 13.23 -28.27 19.80
N LEU A 341 12.76 -27.02 19.61
CA LEU A 341 11.35 -26.69 19.78
C LEU A 341 10.48 -27.45 18.76
N LEU A 342 10.89 -27.51 17.48
CA LEU A 342 10.19 -28.30 16.46
C LEU A 342 10.18 -29.80 16.81
N ASN A 343 11.30 -30.34 17.30
CA ASN A 343 11.40 -31.74 17.72
C ASN A 343 10.52 -32.03 18.95
N GLU A 344 10.35 -31.08 19.86
CA GLU A 344 9.44 -31.21 21.00
C GLU A 344 7.98 -31.20 20.57
N VAL A 345 7.60 -30.25 19.66
CA VAL A 345 6.22 -30.15 19.14
C VAL A 345 5.85 -31.40 18.32
N PHE A 346 6.80 -31.98 17.59
CA PHE A 346 6.60 -33.14 16.72
C PHE A 346 7.27 -34.44 17.30
N ALA A 347 7.36 -34.56 18.62
CA ALA A 347 8.05 -35.65 19.30
C ALA A 347 7.56 -37.05 18.87
N SER A 348 6.32 -37.16 18.39
CA SER A 348 5.75 -38.44 17.92
C SER A 348 6.20 -38.86 16.50
N GLN A 349 6.90 -37.97 15.76
CA GLN A 349 7.30 -38.20 14.38
C GLN A 349 8.76 -37.80 14.16
N SER A 350 9.66 -38.77 14.20
CA SER A 350 11.09 -38.55 13.93
C SER A 350 11.29 -38.04 12.50
N GLY A 351 12.15 -37.02 12.34
CA GLY A 351 12.48 -36.42 11.05
C GLY A 351 11.47 -35.38 10.55
N CYS A 352 10.42 -35.08 11.32
CA CYS A 352 9.42 -34.08 10.90
C CYS A 352 9.99 -32.66 10.87
N ALA A 353 10.88 -32.33 11.81
CA ALA A 353 11.50 -30.99 11.87
C ALA A 353 12.36 -30.71 10.64
N GLU A 354 13.18 -31.67 10.20
CA GLU A 354 14.02 -31.56 9.00
C GLU A 354 13.17 -31.40 7.75
N VAL A 355 12.13 -32.19 7.61
CA VAL A 355 11.18 -32.11 6.47
C VAL A 355 10.49 -30.74 6.43
N LEU A 356 10.07 -30.22 7.59
CA LEU A 356 9.44 -28.90 7.68
C LEU A 356 10.41 -27.78 7.31
N LEU A 357 11.65 -27.84 7.77
CA LEU A 357 12.67 -26.85 7.42
C LEU A 357 12.99 -26.90 5.92
N CYS A 358 13.20 -28.07 5.35
CA CYS A 358 13.38 -28.24 3.90
C CYS A 358 12.18 -27.73 3.11
N THR A 359 10.96 -28.03 3.56
CA THR A 359 9.73 -27.55 2.94
C THR A 359 9.65 -26.02 2.99
N GLY A 360 10.02 -25.42 4.12
CA GLY A 360 10.09 -23.97 4.27
C GLY A 360 11.07 -23.32 3.28
N VAL A 361 12.28 -23.86 3.15
CA VAL A 361 13.27 -23.39 2.16
C VAL A 361 12.75 -23.54 0.74
N CYS A 362 12.14 -24.68 0.39
CA CYS A 362 11.53 -24.90 -0.92
C CYS A 362 10.38 -23.93 -1.20
N ALA A 363 9.54 -23.67 -0.18
CA ALA A 363 8.45 -22.71 -0.30
C ALA A 363 8.96 -21.29 -0.57
N ILE A 364 10.01 -20.84 0.14
CA ILE A 364 10.64 -19.55 -0.12
C ILE A 364 11.30 -19.53 -1.50
N ALA A 365 11.97 -20.60 -1.92
CA ALA A 365 12.57 -20.70 -3.24
C ALA A 365 11.53 -20.62 -4.36
N SER A 366 10.34 -21.18 -4.15
CA SER A 366 9.23 -21.12 -5.13
C SER A 366 8.64 -19.71 -5.30
N MET A 367 8.89 -18.78 -4.37
CA MET A 367 8.52 -17.36 -4.52
C MET A 367 9.37 -16.63 -5.58
N ASN A 368 10.46 -17.27 -6.04
CA ASN A 368 11.26 -16.80 -7.16
C ASN A 368 10.71 -17.36 -8.47
N ASP A 369 9.74 -16.70 -9.07
CA ASP A 369 9.18 -17.06 -10.39
C ASP A 369 9.39 -15.93 -11.40
N MET A 370 10.62 -15.81 -11.90
CA MET A 370 10.98 -14.79 -12.88
C MET A 370 10.78 -15.29 -14.33
N ALA A 371 10.92 -16.59 -14.57
CA ALA A 371 10.86 -17.13 -15.92
C ALA A 371 9.47 -17.03 -16.52
N THR A 372 8.41 -17.39 -15.76
CA THR A 372 7.02 -17.43 -16.23
C THR A 372 6.50 -16.05 -16.69
N PRO A 373 6.56 -14.96 -15.87
CA PRO A 373 6.07 -13.68 -16.31
C PRO A 373 7.00 -13.01 -17.34
N SER A 374 8.26 -13.43 -17.46
CA SER A 374 9.22 -12.82 -18.40
C SER A 374 8.75 -12.91 -19.86
N VAL A 375 8.00 -13.95 -20.22
CA VAL A 375 7.47 -14.14 -21.57
C VAL A 375 6.32 -13.17 -21.85
N SER A 376 5.37 -13.07 -20.92
CA SER A 376 4.22 -12.15 -21.06
C SER A 376 4.59 -10.68 -20.92
N LEU A 377 5.63 -10.36 -20.15
CA LEU A 377 6.15 -9.00 -20.01
C LEU A 377 6.89 -8.50 -21.26
N GLU A 378 7.26 -9.36 -22.19
CA GLU A 378 7.75 -8.91 -23.52
C GLU A 378 6.68 -8.15 -24.28
N GLY A 379 5.42 -8.60 -24.22
CA GLY A 379 4.27 -7.89 -24.74
C GLY A 379 4.51 -7.27 -26.11
N LYS A 380 4.36 -5.96 -26.22
CA LYS A 380 4.56 -5.20 -27.45
C LYS A 380 6.00 -5.22 -28.01
N SER A 381 6.99 -5.62 -27.20
CA SER A 381 8.41 -5.68 -27.61
C SER A 381 8.84 -7.07 -28.09
N LEU A 382 7.92 -8.05 -28.17
CA LEU A 382 8.22 -9.41 -28.62
C LEU A 382 8.80 -9.45 -30.05
N TRP A 383 8.30 -8.58 -30.93
CA TRP A 383 8.79 -8.45 -32.30
C TRP A 383 10.32 -8.19 -32.37
N LEU A 384 10.87 -7.46 -31.38
CA LEU A 384 12.29 -7.16 -31.30
C LEU A 384 13.10 -8.46 -31.11
N ALA A 385 12.65 -9.36 -30.23
CA ALA A 385 13.31 -10.66 -30.06
C ALA A 385 13.20 -11.54 -31.31
N GLN A 386 12.08 -11.45 -32.03
CA GLN A 386 11.83 -12.19 -33.28
C GLN A 386 12.61 -11.64 -34.48
N SER A 387 12.95 -10.33 -34.48
CA SER A 387 13.74 -9.71 -35.56
C SER A 387 15.25 -9.93 -35.42
N LEU A 388 15.72 -10.39 -34.26
CA LEU A 388 17.15 -10.69 -34.06
C LEU A 388 17.53 -12.04 -34.69
N PRO A 389 18.77 -12.17 -35.23
CA PRO A 389 19.28 -13.42 -35.80
C PRO A 389 19.66 -14.43 -34.70
N VAL A 390 18.71 -14.78 -33.84
CA VAL A 390 18.89 -15.69 -32.71
C VAL A 390 17.83 -16.80 -32.74
N LYS A 391 18.20 -17.98 -32.31
CA LYS A 391 17.25 -19.10 -32.22
C LYS A 391 16.28 -18.86 -31.05
N PRO A 392 14.97 -19.16 -31.20
CA PRO A 392 13.98 -18.99 -30.12
C PRO A 392 14.39 -19.64 -28.79
N TRP A 393 15.04 -20.80 -28.87
CA TRP A 393 15.59 -21.51 -27.71
C TRP A 393 16.63 -20.71 -26.93
N GLN A 394 17.47 -19.92 -27.61
CA GLN A 394 18.49 -19.08 -26.94
C GLN A 394 17.81 -18.00 -26.09
N VAL A 395 16.71 -17.43 -26.57
CA VAL A 395 15.92 -16.44 -25.81
C VAL A 395 15.28 -17.08 -24.57
N LEU A 396 14.66 -18.26 -24.72
CA LEU A 396 14.08 -18.98 -23.58
C LEU A 396 15.13 -19.43 -22.57
N ARG A 397 16.25 -19.94 -23.06
CA ARG A 397 17.39 -20.33 -22.21
C ARG A 397 17.95 -19.16 -21.40
N ALA A 398 17.98 -17.95 -21.95
CA ALA A 398 18.41 -16.76 -21.23
C ALA A 398 17.47 -16.43 -20.04
N LYS A 399 16.17 -16.59 -20.22
CA LYS A 399 15.16 -16.41 -19.15
C LYS A 399 15.33 -17.43 -18.04
N LEU A 400 15.55 -18.71 -18.40
CA LEU A 400 15.85 -19.77 -17.43
C LEU A 400 17.17 -19.54 -16.69
N LYS A 401 18.21 -19.07 -17.38
CA LYS A 401 19.50 -18.74 -16.75
C LYS A 401 19.34 -17.64 -15.68
N VAL A 402 18.52 -16.62 -15.92
CA VAL A 402 18.25 -15.57 -14.92
C VAL A 402 17.52 -16.17 -13.71
N GLN A 403 16.49 -17.00 -13.95
CA GLN A 403 15.77 -17.73 -12.89
C GLN A 403 16.73 -18.55 -12.03
N LEU A 404 17.54 -19.40 -12.68
CA LEU A 404 18.50 -20.27 -11.99
C LEU A 404 19.55 -19.48 -11.20
N ALA A 405 20.16 -18.46 -11.81
CA ALA A 405 21.19 -17.66 -11.15
C ALA A 405 20.64 -16.92 -9.92
N LEU A 406 19.47 -16.30 -10.03
CA LEU A 406 18.87 -15.53 -8.96
C LEU A 406 18.17 -16.39 -7.89
N THR A 407 17.97 -17.69 -8.12
CA THR A 407 17.42 -18.62 -7.13
C THR A 407 18.49 -19.48 -6.49
N ALA A 408 19.37 -20.10 -7.30
CA ALA A 408 20.36 -21.05 -6.82
C ALA A 408 21.41 -20.39 -5.90
N LEU A 409 21.92 -19.20 -6.28
CA LEU A 409 22.91 -18.52 -5.45
C LEU A 409 22.40 -18.16 -4.05
N PRO A 410 21.23 -17.51 -3.88
CA PRO A 410 20.68 -17.27 -2.56
C PRO A 410 20.30 -18.55 -1.80
N ALA A 411 19.88 -19.62 -2.50
CA ALA A 411 19.50 -20.88 -1.87
C ALA A 411 20.68 -21.63 -1.24
N LEU A 412 21.93 -21.32 -1.62
CA LEU A 412 23.10 -21.91 -0.97
C LEU A 412 23.24 -21.50 0.50
N VAL A 413 22.73 -20.31 0.89
CA VAL A 413 22.89 -19.80 2.26
C VAL A 413 22.11 -20.64 3.30
N PRO A 414 20.84 -21.02 3.08
CA PRO A 414 20.12 -21.86 4.05
C PRO A 414 20.50 -23.34 3.99
N LEU A 415 21.33 -23.78 3.02
CA LEU A 415 21.78 -25.16 2.89
C LEU A 415 23.11 -25.43 3.62
N VAL A 416 23.80 -24.39 4.05
CA VAL A 416 25.01 -24.45 4.89
C VAL A 416 24.65 -24.42 6.35
#